data_95f893bc0b8a0f72127da2a391ec2836
#
_entry.id   95f893bc0b8a0f72127da2a391ec2836
#
_cell.length_a   1.000
_cell.length_b   1.000
_cell.length_c   1.000
_cell.angle_alpha   90.00
_cell.angle_beta   90.00
_cell.angle_gamma   90.00
#
_symmetry.space_group_name_H-M   'P 1'
#
loop_
_entity.id
_entity.type
_entity.pdbx_description
1 polymer ?
#
loop_
_entity_poly.entity_id
_entity_poly.type
_entity_poly.pdbx_seq_one_letter_code
_entity_poly.pdbx_strand_id
1 'polypeptide(L)'
;MTAGTFPLIPRRRVVGPAFGGVRSARRGTGSDVAGSREYQIGDDAAWIDWPSSARLSAARDSDVFIVHELFADESPRVVVVADRRPSMGIGASVLRGLDKPQALLQIIDLIGMSARAARSLTGYVDHAEGDVYWRPPRSERLAEPGTFDRPFHAPDTAVTLALEHLDRHKRDLPTQAFVFVVSDFLLPPEPPAWQQALEHRWELVPVVVQDPVWERSFPDVGAITVPYADAETGRVVPVYLTPTEAARRRAEHEERNGDLTLFFRSLGVEPVQVGSHHPGDVLAAFLRWADLRVMARGALV
;
A
#
# COMPACT_ATOMS: atom_id res chain seq x y z
N MET A 1 15.81 -8.08 -17.87
CA MET A 1 15.84 -7.65 -16.46
C MET A 1 14.63 -8.26 -15.78
N THR A 2 14.82 -9.17 -14.84
CA THR A 2 13.73 -9.73 -14.05
C THR A 2 13.08 -8.59 -13.28
N ALA A 3 11.83 -8.28 -13.57
CA ALA A 3 11.07 -7.26 -12.86
C ALA A 3 11.00 -7.68 -11.38
N GLY A 4 11.61 -6.90 -10.49
CA GLY A 4 11.59 -7.17 -9.06
C GLY A 4 10.18 -7.01 -8.50
N THR A 5 9.85 -7.77 -7.47
CA THR A 5 8.61 -7.66 -6.71
C THR A 5 8.93 -7.41 -5.25
N PHE A 6 7.97 -6.91 -4.48
CA PHE A 6 8.07 -6.79 -3.03
C PHE A 6 7.05 -7.71 -2.34
N PRO A 7 7.35 -8.19 -1.13
CA PRO A 7 6.41 -9.03 -0.39
C PRO A 7 5.27 -8.19 0.20
N LEU A 8 4.04 -8.69 0.09
CA LEU A 8 2.87 -8.12 0.74
C LEU A 8 2.86 -8.54 2.22
N ILE A 9 3.40 -7.71 3.10
CA ILE A 9 3.50 -8.00 4.54
C ILE A 9 2.35 -7.32 5.28
N PRO A 10 1.28 -8.05 5.68
CA PRO A 10 0.21 -7.46 6.48
C PRO A 10 0.67 -7.22 7.91
N ARG A 11 0.12 -6.22 8.61
CA ARG A 11 0.41 -5.97 10.04
C ARG A 11 -0.13 -7.08 10.94
N ARG A 12 -1.26 -7.66 10.55
CA ARG A 12 -1.92 -8.78 11.24
C ARG A 12 -1.97 -9.99 10.31
N ARG A 13 -2.24 -11.17 10.85
CA ARG A 13 -2.47 -12.37 10.02
C ARG A 13 -3.75 -12.19 9.19
N VAL A 14 -3.66 -12.51 7.92
CA VAL A 14 -4.75 -12.33 6.95
C VAL A 14 -5.82 -13.43 7.12
N VAL A 15 -7.09 -13.10 6.94
CA VAL A 15 -8.20 -14.04 6.91
C VAL A 15 -8.87 -13.96 5.53
N GLY A 16 -8.88 -15.04 4.75
CA GLY A 16 -9.47 -15.11 3.41
C GLY A 16 -9.53 -16.54 2.85
N PRO A 17 -9.87 -16.76 1.59
CA PRO A 17 -9.84 -18.09 0.97
C PRO A 17 -8.42 -18.63 0.79
N ALA A 18 -8.27 -19.93 0.97
CA ALA A 18 -6.98 -20.64 1.06
C ALA A 18 -6.22 -20.75 -0.27
N PHE A 19 -5.60 -19.66 -0.76
CA PHE A 19 -4.71 -19.67 -1.93
C PHE A 19 -3.64 -18.58 -1.84
N GLY A 20 -2.35 -18.94 -1.69
CA GLY A 20 -1.22 -18.02 -1.80
C GLY A 20 -0.37 -17.90 -0.54
N GLY A 21 0.78 -17.27 -0.64
CA GLY A 21 1.88 -17.32 0.33
C GLY A 21 1.84 -16.35 1.52
N VAL A 22 0.67 -15.97 2.05
CA VAL A 22 0.58 -15.07 3.21
C VAL A 22 0.00 -15.79 4.43
N ARG A 23 0.62 -15.61 5.59
CA ARG A 23 0.20 -16.26 6.86
C ARG A 23 -1.18 -15.79 7.32
N SER A 24 -2.12 -16.70 7.39
CA SER A 24 -3.48 -16.49 7.85
C SER A 24 -3.64 -16.69 9.36
N ALA A 25 -4.68 -16.10 9.95
CA ALA A 25 -5.13 -16.45 11.31
C ALA A 25 -6.11 -17.64 11.31
N ARG A 26 -6.55 -18.09 10.13
CA ARG A 26 -7.48 -19.21 9.98
C ARG A 26 -6.72 -20.52 9.85
N ARG A 27 -7.23 -21.58 10.49
CA ARG A 27 -6.68 -22.94 10.35
C ARG A 27 -7.08 -23.55 9.00
N GLY A 28 -6.14 -24.16 8.32
CA GLY A 28 -6.35 -24.76 7.00
C GLY A 28 -5.13 -25.48 6.46
N THR A 29 -5.05 -25.70 5.16
CA THR A 29 -3.99 -26.43 4.49
C THR A 29 -2.83 -25.51 4.05
N GLY A 30 -2.13 -24.88 4.99
CA GLY A 30 -0.96 -24.07 4.69
C GLY A 30 0.36 -24.74 5.12
N SER A 31 1.44 -23.98 5.10
CA SER A 31 2.78 -24.46 5.43
C SER A 31 3.21 -24.21 6.87
N ASP A 32 2.56 -23.25 7.55
CA ASP A 32 2.93 -22.83 8.90
C ASP A 32 2.11 -23.53 9.97
N VAL A 33 2.78 -24.05 11.00
CA VAL A 33 2.13 -24.70 12.13
C VAL A 33 1.41 -23.67 13.00
N ALA A 34 0.08 -23.83 13.12
CA ALA A 34 -0.78 -23.02 13.97
C ALA A 34 -0.85 -23.54 15.41
N GLY A 35 -0.69 -24.86 15.56
CA GLY A 35 -0.78 -25.56 16.81
C GLY A 35 -0.77 -27.07 16.60
N SER A 36 -1.12 -27.80 17.65
CA SER A 36 -1.28 -29.26 17.58
C SER A 36 -2.54 -29.65 18.34
N ARG A 37 -3.26 -30.64 17.84
CA ARG A 37 -4.43 -31.25 18.50
C ARG A 37 -4.44 -32.76 18.37
N GLU A 38 -5.30 -33.42 19.09
CA GLU A 38 -5.52 -34.85 18.90
C GLU A 38 -6.12 -35.16 17.53
N TYR A 39 -5.69 -36.26 16.92
CA TYR A 39 -6.17 -36.77 15.65
C TYR A 39 -7.67 -37.06 15.70
N GLN A 40 -8.37 -36.69 14.65
CA GLN A 40 -9.76 -37.02 14.44
C GLN A 40 -9.91 -37.85 13.13
N ILE A 41 -10.90 -38.74 13.11
CA ILE A 41 -11.16 -39.55 11.91
C ILE A 41 -11.45 -38.62 10.73
N GLY A 42 -10.64 -38.74 9.68
CA GLY A 42 -10.69 -37.89 8.49
C GLY A 42 -9.51 -36.93 8.36
N ASP A 43 -8.65 -36.84 9.37
CA ASP A 43 -7.40 -36.07 9.26
C ASP A 43 -6.40 -36.82 8.37
N ASP A 44 -5.58 -36.04 7.63
CA ASP A 44 -4.52 -36.58 6.79
C ASP A 44 -3.36 -37.07 7.67
N ALA A 45 -2.99 -38.32 7.54
CA ALA A 45 -1.89 -38.96 8.26
C ALA A 45 -0.53 -38.30 7.99
N ALA A 46 -0.37 -37.57 6.88
CA ALA A 46 0.83 -36.81 6.57
C ALA A 46 1.15 -35.70 7.57
N TRP A 47 0.14 -35.23 8.30
CA TRP A 47 0.27 -34.17 9.30
C TRP A 47 0.43 -34.67 10.74
N ILE A 48 0.62 -35.96 10.95
CA ILE A 48 0.85 -36.52 12.28
C ILE A 48 2.26 -36.13 12.78
N ASP A 49 2.30 -35.49 13.94
CA ASP A 49 3.53 -35.24 14.69
C ASP A 49 3.90 -36.53 15.46
N TRP A 50 4.62 -37.39 14.81
CA TRP A 50 5.05 -38.68 15.40
C TRP A 50 5.84 -38.54 16.71
N PRO A 51 6.80 -37.58 16.85
CA PRO A 51 7.53 -37.40 18.10
C PRO A 51 6.63 -36.96 19.27
N SER A 52 5.68 -36.06 19.03
CA SER A 52 4.75 -35.64 20.06
C SER A 52 3.71 -36.70 20.39
N SER A 53 3.23 -37.41 19.40
CA SER A 53 2.32 -38.54 19.55
C SER A 53 2.94 -39.63 20.43
N ALA A 54 4.19 -40.07 20.15
CA ALA A 54 4.89 -41.08 20.92
C ALA A 54 5.09 -40.66 22.40
N ARG A 55 5.46 -39.40 22.64
CA ARG A 55 5.62 -38.85 24.01
C ARG A 55 4.33 -38.86 24.78
N LEU A 56 3.23 -38.43 24.13
CA LEU A 56 1.93 -38.35 24.80
C LEU A 56 1.31 -39.72 25.02
N SER A 57 1.46 -40.66 24.07
CA SER A 57 1.03 -42.06 24.22
C SER A 57 1.72 -42.74 25.38
N ALA A 58 3.04 -42.56 25.50
CA ALA A 58 3.80 -43.10 26.63
C ALA A 58 3.38 -42.49 27.99
N ALA A 59 3.01 -41.18 28.02
CA ALA A 59 2.59 -40.52 29.22
C ALA A 59 1.16 -40.92 29.68
N ARG A 60 0.28 -41.29 28.74
CA ARG A 60 -1.13 -41.63 28.99
C ARG A 60 -1.44 -43.11 28.97
N ASP A 61 -0.45 -43.94 28.71
CA ASP A 61 -0.58 -45.40 28.53
C ASP A 61 -1.73 -45.76 27.53
N SER A 62 -1.84 -44.99 26.45
CA SER A 62 -2.86 -45.14 25.44
C SER A 62 -2.38 -44.54 24.11
N ASP A 63 -2.81 -45.10 22.98
CA ASP A 63 -2.45 -44.62 21.65
C ASP A 63 -3.13 -43.25 21.40
N VAL A 64 -2.33 -42.21 21.42
CA VAL A 64 -2.78 -40.85 21.14
C VAL A 64 -1.97 -40.30 19.97
N PHE A 65 -2.64 -39.94 18.87
CA PHE A 65 -2.02 -39.31 17.73
C PHE A 65 -2.24 -37.83 17.75
N ILE A 66 -1.17 -37.06 17.58
CA ILE A 66 -1.20 -35.59 17.49
C ILE A 66 -1.01 -35.20 16.05
N VAL A 67 -1.85 -34.32 15.55
CA VAL A 67 -1.71 -33.72 14.21
C VAL A 67 -1.36 -32.25 14.35
N HIS A 68 -0.49 -31.78 13.45
CA HIS A 68 -0.25 -30.36 13.28
C HIS A 68 -1.50 -29.68 12.71
N GLU A 69 -1.95 -28.64 13.37
CA GLU A 69 -2.89 -27.69 12.78
C GLU A 69 -2.06 -26.62 12.07
N LEU A 70 -2.35 -26.41 10.80
CA LEU A 70 -1.69 -25.43 9.97
C LEU A 70 -2.53 -24.14 9.85
N PHE A 71 -1.87 -23.02 9.67
CA PHE A 71 -2.56 -21.83 9.19
C PHE A 71 -2.89 -22.01 7.70
N ALA A 72 -4.05 -21.52 7.27
CA ALA A 72 -4.35 -21.49 5.84
C ALA A 72 -3.44 -20.48 5.14
N ASP A 73 -2.87 -20.86 4.00
CA ASP A 73 -2.20 -19.91 3.12
C ASP A 73 -3.29 -19.11 2.38
N GLU A 74 -3.31 -17.81 2.56
CA GLU A 74 -4.36 -16.95 2.02
C GLU A 74 -3.79 -15.90 1.08
N SER A 75 -4.50 -15.68 -0.03
CA SER A 75 -4.20 -14.61 -0.97
C SER A 75 -4.93 -13.34 -0.56
N PRO A 76 -4.23 -12.29 -0.13
CA PRO A 76 -4.88 -11.03 0.19
C PRO A 76 -5.52 -10.41 -1.06
N ARG A 77 -6.61 -9.68 -0.89
CA ARG A 77 -7.09 -8.78 -1.93
C ARG A 77 -6.26 -7.50 -1.93
N VAL A 78 -5.97 -6.99 -3.11
CA VAL A 78 -5.16 -5.78 -3.27
C VAL A 78 -5.96 -4.77 -4.08
N VAL A 79 -6.15 -3.57 -3.55
CA VAL A 79 -6.79 -2.45 -4.26
C VAL A 79 -5.82 -1.28 -4.31
N VAL A 80 -5.73 -0.65 -5.47
CA VAL A 80 -5.03 0.61 -5.65
C VAL A 80 -6.04 1.74 -5.77
N VAL A 81 -5.92 2.72 -4.90
CA VAL A 81 -6.55 4.03 -4.99
C VAL A 81 -5.55 4.96 -5.64
N ALA A 82 -5.84 5.47 -6.84
CA ALA A 82 -4.97 6.38 -7.54
C ALA A 82 -5.53 7.80 -7.49
N ASP A 83 -4.75 8.70 -6.94
CA ASP A 83 -5.07 10.13 -6.95
C ASP A 83 -4.84 10.70 -8.35
N ARG A 84 -5.88 11.33 -8.90
CA ARG A 84 -5.88 11.99 -10.20
C ARG A 84 -6.01 13.51 -10.10
N ARG A 85 -5.69 14.09 -8.96
CA ARG A 85 -5.66 15.56 -8.83
C ARG A 85 -4.61 16.18 -9.77
N PRO A 86 -4.79 17.44 -10.19
CA PRO A 86 -3.88 18.13 -11.08
C PRO A 86 -2.42 18.11 -10.61
N SER A 87 -2.18 18.18 -9.32
CA SER A 87 -0.83 18.10 -8.73
C SER A 87 -0.10 16.79 -9.02
N MET A 88 -0.83 15.68 -9.15
CA MET A 88 -0.29 14.37 -9.55
C MET A 88 -0.01 14.27 -11.06
N GLY A 89 -0.52 15.21 -11.87
CA GLY A 89 -0.26 15.33 -13.29
C GLY A 89 1.05 16.04 -13.64
N ILE A 90 1.81 16.52 -12.66
CA ILE A 90 3.03 17.28 -12.90
C ILE A 90 4.16 16.33 -13.30
N GLY A 91 4.63 16.47 -14.55
CA GLY A 91 5.76 15.73 -15.09
C GLY A 91 7.13 16.27 -14.64
N ALA A 92 8.18 15.56 -15.03
CA ALA A 92 9.56 16.01 -14.82
C ALA A 92 9.85 17.30 -15.60
N SER A 93 10.73 18.12 -15.05
CA SER A 93 11.22 19.34 -15.70
C SER A 93 12.72 19.50 -15.42
N VAL A 94 13.33 20.52 -16.03
CA VAL A 94 14.75 20.85 -15.77
C VAL A 94 15.06 21.07 -14.28
N LEU A 95 14.05 21.52 -13.50
CA LEU A 95 14.20 21.80 -12.09
C LEU A 95 13.68 20.68 -11.20
N ARG A 96 12.80 19.80 -11.70
CA ARG A 96 12.18 18.69 -10.96
C ARG A 96 12.64 17.37 -11.52
N GLY A 97 13.18 16.51 -10.64
CA GLY A 97 13.61 15.15 -11.00
C GLY A 97 12.46 14.15 -11.04
N LEU A 98 11.35 14.43 -10.36
CA LEU A 98 10.21 13.52 -10.26
C LEU A 98 9.18 13.79 -11.36
N ASP A 99 8.88 12.77 -12.17
CA ASP A 99 7.72 12.68 -13.05
C ASP A 99 6.63 11.91 -12.31
N LYS A 100 5.61 12.62 -11.75
CA LYS A 100 4.57 12.00 -10.94
C LYS A 100 3.65 11.06 -11.74
N PRO A 101 3.19 11.42 -12.97
CA PRO A 101 2.46 10.48 -13.82
C PRO A 101 3.21 9.18 -14.04
N GLN A 102 4.50 9.29 -14.39
CA GLN A 102 5.33 8.10 -14.59
C GLN A 102 5.59 7.32 -13.31
N ALA A 103 5.80 8.00 -12.18
CA ALA A 103 5.92 7.35 -10.87
C ALA A 103 4.63 6.58 -10.52
N LEU A 104 3.45 7.17 -10.77
CA LEU A 104 2.17 6.51 -10.54
C LEU A 104 2.05 5.22 -11.37
N LEU A 105 2.40 5.24 -12.65
CA LEU A 105 2.40 4.06 -13.51
C LEU A 105 3.36 2.98 -13.00
N GLN A 106 4.59 3.34 -12.62
CA GLN A 106 5.57 2.41 -12.07
C GLN A 106 5.11 1.78 -10.75
N ILE A 107 4.46 2.56 -9.88
CA ILE A 107 3.89 2.09 -8.62
C ILE A 107 2.76 1.09 -8.89
N ILE A 108 1.83 1.42 -9.79
CA ILE A 108 0.71 0.55 -10.15
C ILE A 108 1.22 -0.77 -10.73
N ASP A 109 2.17 -0.72 -11.65
CA ASP A 109 2.78 -1.92 -12.25
C ASP A 109 3.47 -2.77 -11.19
N LEU A 110 4.26 -2.17 -10.30
CA LEU A 110 4.97 -2.87 -9.24
C LEU A 110 4.00 -3.55 -8.26
N ILE A 111 2.93 -2.86 -7.84
CA ILE A 111 1.89 -3.43 -6.98
C ILE A 111 1.19 -4.58 -7.71
N GLY A 112 0.85 -4.41 -8.98
CA GLY A 112 0.23 -5.44 -9.80
C GLY A 112 1.11 -6.69 -9.97
N MET A 113 2.41 -6.53 -10.22
CA MET A 113 3.37 -7.64 -10.29
C MET A 113 3.51 -8.35 -8.94
N SER A 114 3.61 -7.60 -7.85
CA SER A 114 3.75 -8.15 -6.49
C SER A 114 2.49 -8.88 -6.05
N ALA A 115 1.32 -8.33 -6.35
CA ALA A 115 0.03 -8.98 -6.10
C ALA A 115 -0.10 -10.29 -6.88
N ARG A 116 0.31 -10.31 -8.15
CA ARG A 116 0.31 -11.52 -8.98
C ARG A 116 1.28 -12.58 -8.44
N ALA A 117 2.49 -12.17 -8.01
CA ALA A 117 3.45 -13.08 -7.38
C ALA A 117 2.87 -13.71 -6.09
N ALA A 118 2.05 -12.96 -5.35
CA ALA A 118 1.33 -13.43 -4.17
C ALA A 118 -0.02 -14.12 -4.52
N ARG A 119 -0.33 -14.35 -5.79
CA ARG A 119 -1.61 -14.91 -6.28
C ARG A 119 -2.83 -14.14 -5.78
N SER A 120 -2.70 -12.86 -5.58
CA SER A 120 -3.75 -11.98 -5.08
C SER A 120 -4.69 -11.52 -6.19
N LEU A 121 -5.96 -11.34 -5.85
CA LEU A 121 -6.91 -10.67 -6.73
C LEU A 121 -6.80 -9.15 -6.54
N THR A 122 -6.79 -8.44 -7.65
CA THR A 122 -6.51 -7.01 -7.68
C THR A 122 -7.72 -6.17 -8.11
N GLY A 123 -7.83 -4.99 -7.54
CA GLY A 123 -8.84 -3.98 -7.87
C GLY A 123 -8.21 -2.59 -7.98
N TYR A 124 -8.94 -1.67 -8.58
CA TYR A 124 -8.48 -0.32 -8.83
C TYR A 124 -9.62 0.69 -8.69
N VAL A 125 -9.35 1.84 -8.12
CA VAL A 125 -10.29 2.96 -8.07
C VAL A 125 -9.57 4.29 -8.27
N ASP A 126 -10.15 5.15 -9.08
CA ASP A 126 -9.79 6.56 -9.18
C ASP A 126 -11.02 7.43 -9.45
N HIS A 127 -10.85 8.73 -9.23
CA HIS A 127 -11.78 9.75 -9.67
C HIS A 127 -11.07 10.63 -10.70
N ALA A 128 -11.70 10.87 -11.84
CA ALA A 128 -11.21 11.78 -12.88
C ALA A 128 -12.40 12.44 -13.57
N GLU A 129 -12.35 13.76 -13.80
CA GLU A 129 -13.38 14.53 -14.51
C GLU A 129 -14.82 14.34 -13.95
N GLY A 130 -14.94 14.17 -12.61
CA GLY A 130 -16.25 13.95 -11.98
C GLY A 130 -16.79 12.53 -12.10
N ASP A 131 -16.07 11.62 -12.74
CA ASP A 131 -16.43 10.21 -12.88
C ASP A 131 -15.53 9.30 -12.03
N VAL A 132 -16.13 8.25 -11.47
CA VAL A 132 -15.41 7.22 -10.73
C VAL A 132 -15.19 6.00 -11.61
N TYR A 133 -13.95 5.60 -11.75
CA TYR A 133 -13.63 4.29 -12.31
C TYR A 133 -13.38 3.31 -11.17
N TRP A 134 -14.16 2.25 -11.11
CA TRP A 134 -14.06 1.20 -10.12
C TRP A 134 -13.95 -0.17 -10.76
N ARG A 135 -12.91 -0.89 -10.39
CA ARG A 135 -12.74 -2.31 -10.71
C ARG A 135 -12.59 -3.09 -9.41
N PRO A 136 -13.55 -3.95 -9.07
CA PRO A 136 -13.47 -4.75 -7.86
C PRO A 136 -12.34 -5.79 -7.95
N PRO A 137 -11.77 -6.22 -6.81
CA PRO A 137 -10.65 -7.18 -6.77
C PRO A 137 -11.13 -8.61 -7.03
N ARG A 138 -11.46 -8.90 -8.29
CA ARG A 138 -12.00 -10.20 -8.76
C ARG A 138 -11.10 -10.88 -9.79
N SER A 139 -9.98 -10.28 -10.18
CA SER A 139 -9.04 -10.82 -11.15
C SER A 139 -7.60 -10.48 -10.78
N GLU A 140 -6.63 -11.18 -11.38
CA GLU A 140 -5.20 -10.87 -11.19
C GLU A 140 -4.75 -9.62 -11.97
N ARG A 141 -5.57 -9.10 -12.89
CA ARG A 141 -5.29 -7.85 -13.60
C ARG A 141 -5.79 -6.66 -12.80
N LEU A 142 -4.90 -5.72 -12.52
CA LEU A 142 -5.22 -4.55 -11.72
C LEU A 142 -6.21 -3.60 -12.41
N ALA A 143 -6.01 -3.32 -13.70
CA ALA A 143 -6.88 -2.47 -14.51
C ALA A 143 -6.83 -2.88 -15.99
N GLU A 144 -7.77 -2.36 -16.78
CA GLU A 144 -7.79 -2.57 -18.23
C GLU A 144 -6.77 -1.64 -18.92
N PRO A 145 -6.27 -1.99 -20.10
CA PRO A 145 -5.51 -1.08 -20.93
C PRO A 145 -6.28 0.23 -21.16
N GLY A 146 -5.62 1.36 -21.07
CA GLY A 146 -6.24 2.69 -21.23
C GLY A 146 -6.80 3.30 -19.95
N THR A 147 -7.01 2.53 -18.86
CA THR A 147 -7.42 3.09 -17.57
C THR A 147 -6.39 4.09 -17.03
N PHE A 148 -5.12 3.86 -17.35
CA PHE A 148 -4.03 4.70 -16.86
C PHE A 148 -3.89 6.02 -17.62
N ASP A 149 -4.54 6.16 -18.77
CA ASP A 149 -4.55 7.38 -19.60
C ASP A 149 -5.61 8.39 -19.15
N ARG A 150 -6.34 8.10 -18.07
CA ARG A 150 -7.34 9.01 -17.51
C ARG A 150 -6.68 10.31 -17.06
N PRO A 151 -7.34 11.46 -17.27
CA PRO A 151 -6.76 12.77 -17.00
C PRO A 151 -6.58 13.04 -15.50
N PHE A 152 -5.71 13.98 -15.17
CA PHE A 152 -5.47 14.47 -13.82
C PHE A 152 -6.33 15.72 -13.55
N HIS A 153 -7.65 15.52 -13.47
CA HIS A 153 -8.65 16.56 -13.25
C HIS A 153 -9.63 16.19 -12.11
N ALA A 154 -9.16 15.39 -11.14
CA ALA A 154 -9.96 15.04 -9.99
C ALA A 154 -10.12 16.20 -9.00
N PRO A 155 -11.22 16.25 -8.24
CA PRO A 155 -11.40 17.26 -7.19
C PRO A 155 -10.44 17.04 -6.01
N ASP A 156 -10.25 18.06 -5.19
CA ASP A 156 -9.39 18.02 -4.00
C ASP A 156 -9.73 16.88 -3.04
N THR A 157 -10.99 16.49 -2.99
CA THR A 157 -11.52 15.40 -2.17
C THR A 157 -11.38 14.01 -2.81
N ALA A 158 -10.68 13.86 -3.93
CA ALA A 158 -10.62 12.61 -4.71
C ALA A 158 -10.23 11.39 -3.88
N VAL A 159 -9.26 11.50 -2.99
CA VAL A 159 -8.83 10.39 -2.11
C VAL A 159 -9.95 10.04 -1.12
N THR A 160 -10.59 11.02 -0.51
CA THR A 160 -11.74 10.83 0.40
C THR A 160 -12.89 10.13 -0.33
N LEU A 161 -13.27 10.63 -1.51
CA LEU A 161 -14.32 10.03 -2.34
C LEU A 161 -14.00 8.58 -2.73
N ALA A 162 -12.74 8.27 -3.00
CA ALA A 162 -12.32 6.91 -3.31
C ALA A 162 -12.43 5.98 -2.08
N LEU A 163 -12.03 6.43 -0.88
CA LEU A 163 -12.18 5.65 0.35
C LEU A 163 -13.66 5.43 0.70
N GLU A 164 -14.50 6.46 0.56
CA GLU A 164 -15.96 6.34 0.72
C GLU A 164 -16.59 5.40 -0.31
N HIS A 165 -16.06 5.40 -1.56
CA HIS A 165 -16.50 4.46 -2.58
C HIS A 165 -16.17 3.02 -2.17
N LEU A 166 -14.98 2.76 -1.64
CA LEU A 166 -14.61 1.45 -1.11
C LEU A 166 -15.50 1.04 0.08
N ASP A 167 -15.84 1.96 0.99
CA ASP A 167 -16.77 1.67 2.09
C ASP A 167 -18.14 1.20 1.58
N ARG A 168 -18.69 1.89 0.59
CA ARG A 168 -19.95 1.48 -0.06
C ARG A 168 -19.86 0.10 -0.72
N HIS A 169 -18.66 -0.30 -1.17
CA HIS A 169 -18.36 -1.57 -1.83
C HIS A 169 -17.60 -2.56 -0.93
N LYS A 170 -17.65 -2.39 0.39
CA LYS A 170 -16.93 -3.23 1.37
C LYS A 170 -17.21 -4.74 1.28
N ARG A 171 -18.33 -5.13 0.67
CA ARG A 171 -18.63 -6.56 0.41
C ARG A 171 -17.66 -7.19 -0.59
N ASP A 172 -17.03 -6.41 -1.45
CA ASP A 172 -16.01 -6.86 -2.40
C ASP A 172 -14.61 -6.94 -1.78
N LEU A 173 -14.42 -6.29 -0.60
CA LEU A 173 -13.15 -6.27 0.12
C LEU A 173 -13.27 -7.01 1.45
N PRO A 174 -12.61 -8.17 1.60
CA PRO A 174 -12.55 -8.83 2.89
C PRO A 174 -11.75 -7.98 3.90
N THR A 175 -11.90 -8.29 5.18
CA THR A 175 -11.01 -7.77 6.22
C THR A 175 -9.56 -8.08 5.84
N GLN A 176 -8.65 -7.13 6.11
CA GLN A 176 -7.22 -7.23 5.81
C GLN A 176 -6.86 -7.20 4.31
N ALA A 177 -7.81 -6.76 3.44
CA ALA A 177 -7.45 -6.39 2.08
C ALA A 177 -6.42 -5.25 2.11
N PHE A 178 -5.40 -5.31 1.25
CA PHE A 178 -4.45 -4.22 1.07
C PHE A 178 -5.08 -3.11 0.25
N VAL A 179 -5.06 -1.90 0.77
CA VAL A 179 -5.51 -0.70 0.05
C VAL A 179 -4.33 0.27 -0.04
N PHE A 180 -3.69 0.29 -1.20
CA PHE A 180 -2.60 1.23 -1.51
C PHE A 180 -3.21 2.55 -1.97
N VAL A 181 -3.00 3.61 -1.21
CA VAL A 181 -3.49 4.96 -1.55
C VAL A 181 -2.32 5.76 -2.10
N VAL A 182 -2.27 5.92 -3.42
CA VAL A 182 -1.17 6.59 -4.13
C VAL A 182 -1.53 8.04 -4.38
N SER A 183 -0.84 8.96 -3.72
CA SER A 183 -1.09 10.39 -3.78
C SER A 183 0.18 11.17 -3.42
N ASP A 184 0.25 12.43 -3.80
CA ASP A 184 1.28 13.33 -3.28
C ASP A 184 0.96 13.88 -1.88
N PHE A 185 -0.29 13.77 -1.42
CA PHE A 185 -0.74 14.27 -0.12
C PHE A 185 -0.32 15.74 0.16
N LEU A 186 -0.24 16.57 -0.89
CA LEU A 186 -0.01 18.00 -0.73
C LEU A 186 -1.18 18.70 -0.04
N LEU A 187 -2.37 18.16 -0.19
CA LEU A 187 -3.52 18.47 0.65
C LEU A 187 -3.63 17.44 1.78
N PRO A 188 -3.87 17.88 3.02
CA PRO A 188 -3.94 16.98 4.16
C PRO A 188 -5.09 15.97 3.99
N PRO A 189 -4.86 14.68 4.37
CA PRO A 189 -5.91 13.67 4.33
C PRO A 189 -7.04 14.00 5.32
N GLU A 190 -8.27 13.69 4.95
CA GLU A 190 -9.44 13.86 5.84
C GLU A 190 -9.54 12.69 6.83
N PRO A 191 -9.36 12.91 8.15
CA PRO A 191 -9.29 11.86 9.15
C PRO A 191 -10.48 10.89 9.16
N PRO A 192 -11.75 11.32 9.01
CA PRO A 192 -12.90 10.43 9.10
C PRO A 192 -12.88 9.28 8.09
N ALA A 193 -12.54 9.57 6.82
CA ALA A 193 -12.51 8.55 5.77
C ALA A 193 -11.43 7.49 6.03
N TRP A 194 -10.28 7.91 6.56
CA TRP A 194 -9.18 7.00 6.93
C TRP A 194 -9.53 6.16 8.15
N GLN A 195 -10.14 6.75 9.17
CA GLN A 195 -10.58 6.03 10.37
C GLN A 195 -11.62 4.97 10.02
N GLN A 196 -12.62 5.31 9.21
CA GLN A 196 -13.65 4.39 8.74
C GLN A 196 -13.05 3.22 7.94
N ALA A 197 -12.09 3.49 7.04
CA ALA A 197 -11.39 2.46 6.30
C ALA A 197 -10.60 1.51 7.23
N LEU A 198 -10.00 2.02 8.30
CA LEU A 198 -9.31 1.21 9.31
C LEU A 198 -10.29 0.38 10.17
N GLU A 199 -11.52 0.85 10.41
CA GLU A 199 -12.57 0.07 11.11
C GLU A 199 -12.93 -1.21 10.35
N HIS A 200 -12.86 -1.20 9.01
CA HIS A 200 -13.00 -2.41 8.19
C HIS A 200 -11.84 -3.38 8.30
N ARG A 201 -10.80 -3.02 9.08
CA ARG A 201 -9.56 -3.77 9.24
C ARG A 201 -8.80 -3.97 7.93
N TRP A 202 -8.92 -3.02 7.01
CA TRP A 202 -8.08 -3.01 5.82
C TRP A 202 -6.65 -2.61 6.17
N GLU A 203 -5.72 -3.17 5.41
CA GLU A 203 -4.30 -2.80 5.46
C GLU A 203 -4.08 -1.56 4.60
N LEU A 204 -4.37 -0.37 5.15
CA LEU A 204 -4.11 0.89 4.46
C LEU A 204 -2.60 1.11 4.32
N VAL A 205 -2.16 1.40 3.11
CA VAL A 205 -0.77 1.70 2.77
C VAL A 205 -0.73 3.00 1.99
N PRO A 206 -0.49 4.14 2.66
CA PRO A 206 -0.24 5.39 1.96
C PRO A 206 1.04 5.29 1.14
N VAL A 207 0.99 5.67 -0.13
CA VAL A 207 2.15 5.78 -1.01
C VAL A 207 2.31 7.25 -1.35
N VAL A 208 3.26 7.90 -0.68
CA VAL A 208 3.51 9.34 -0.76
C VAL A 208 4.45 9.62 -1.93
N VAL A 209 3.94 10.24 -2.99
CA VAL A 209 4.69 10.55 -4.22
C VAL A 209 5.04 12.03 -4.22
N GLN A 210 6.24 12.36 -3.72
CA GLN A 210 6.68 13.75 -3.56
C GLN A 210 8.13 13.92 -4.00
N ASP A 211 8.38 15.01 -4.72
CA ASP A 211 9.75 15.42 -5.02
C ASP A 211 10.49 15.77 -3.71
N PRO A 212 11.63 15.10 -3.42
CA PRO A 212 12.33 15.29 -2.16
C PRO A 212 12.90 16.71 -1.99
N VAL A 213 13.18 17.40 -3.09
CA VAL A 213 13.78 18.73 -3.08
C VAL A 213 12.73 19.84 -3.10
N TRP A 214 11.66 19.67 -3.89
CA TRP A 214 10.67 20.73 -4.16
C TRP A 214 9.37 20.60 -3.37
N GLU A 215 9.07 19.45 -2.81
CA GLU A 215 7.79 19.21 -2.14
C GLU A 215 7.92 18.77 -0.69
N ARG A 216 8.92 17.94 -0.35
CA ARG A 216 9.21 17.60 1.07
C ARG A 216 9.94 18.68 1.81
N SER A 217 10.76 19.44 1.09
CA SER A 217 11.51 20.59 1.55
C SER A 217 11.43 21.66 0.46
N PHE A 218 12.39 22.58 0.45
CA PHE A 218 12.57 23.54 -0.62
C PHE A 218 14.05 23.84 -0.78
N PRO A 219 14.60 23.95 -2.01
CA PRO A 219 16.03 24.13 -2.20
C PRO A 219 16.51 25.46 -1.61
N ASP A 220 17.76 25.47 -1.16
CA ASP A 220 18.43 26.69 -0.67
C ASP A 220 18.86 27.56 -1.84
N VAL A 221 17.89 28.20 -2.45
CA VAL A 221 18.07 29.07 -3.59
C VAL A 221 17.59 30.47 -3.23
N GLY A 222 18.27 31.46 -3.74
CA GLY A 222 17.84 32.84 -3.58
C GLY A 222 18.31 33.69 -4.74
N ALA A 223 17.64 34.81 -4.97
CA ALA A 223 17.87 35.71 -6.09
C ALA A 223 17.79 35.02 -7.47
N ILE A 224 16.88 34.04 -7.61
CA ILE A 224 16.62 33.34 -8.87
C ILE A 224 15.16 33.49 -9.31
N THR A 225 14.94 33.40 -10.61
CA THR A 225 13.60 33.30 -11.16
C THR A 225 13.30 31.87 -11.53
N VAL A 226 12.24 31.30 -10.96
CA VAL A 226 11.79 29.93 -11.18
C VAL A 226 10.50 29.95 -11.98
N PRO A 227 10.35 29.16 -13.05
CA PRO A 227 9.09 28.98 -13.75
C PRO A 227 8.15 28.13 -12.87
N TYR A 228 7.06 28.72 -12.40
CA TYR A 228 5.97 28.03 -11.71
C TYR A 228 4.88 27.67 -12.72
N ALA A 229 4.55 26.39 -12.79
CA ALA A 229 3.41 25.92 -13.57
C ALA A 229 2.21 25.78 -12.63
N ASP A 230 1.10 26.38 -13.02
CA ASP A 230 -0.20 26.15 -12.41
C ASP A 230 -0.67 24.74 -12.84
N ALA A 231 -0.99 23.89 -11.87
CA ALA A 231 -1.33 22.50 -12.12
C ALA A 231 -2.68 22.31 -12.84
N GLU A 232 -3.61 23.27 -12.69
CA GLU A 232 -4.93 23.20 -13.31
C GLU A 232 -4.92 23.73 -14.74
N THR A 233 -4.28 24.88 -14.94
CA THR A 233 -4.32 25.60 -16.22
C THR A 233 -3.11 25.30 -17.11
N GLY A 234 -2.05 24.72 -16.58
CA GLY A 234 -0.76 24.53 -17.26
C GLY A 234 0.00 25.84 -17.51
N ARG A 235 -0.53 26.99 -17.02
CA ARG A 235 0.10 28.29 -17.25
C ARG A 235 1.41 28.40 -16.48
N VAL A 236 2.48 28.73 -17.17
CA VAL A 236 3.79 28.96 -16.55
C VAL A 236 3.97 30.43 -16.24
N VAL A 237 4.24 30.76 -14.98
CA VAL A 237 4.50 32.14 -14.52
C VAL A 237 5.91 32.18 -13.90
N PRO A 238 6.81 33.07 -14.36
CA PRO A 238 8.09 33.26 -13.73
C PRO A 238 7.91 33.93 -12.37
N VAL A 239 8.41 33.32 -11.31
CA VAL A 239 8.39 33.83 -9.93
C VAL A 239 9.80 34.11 -9.47
N TYR A 240 10.09 35.33 -9.08
CA TYR A 240 11.37 35.69 -8.49
C TYR A 240 11.37 35.28 -7.01
N LEU A 241 12.33 34.44 -6.64
CA LEU A 241 12.51 33.97 -5.28
C LEU A 241 13.64 34.71 -4.60
N THR A 242 13.31 35.42 -3.52
CA THR A 242 14.31 35.95 -2.58
C THR A 242 14.79 34.84 -1.63
N PRO A 243 15.99 34.98 -0.99
CA PRO A 243 16.43 34.04 0.03
C PRO A 243 15.41 33.87 1.19
N THR A 244 14.76 34.95 1.60
CA THR A 244 13.73 34.95 2.65
C THR A 244 12.51 34.13 2.23
N GLU A 245 12.06 34.30 0.99
CA GLU A 245 10.93 33.54 0.44
C GLU A 245 11.27 32.04 0.32
N ALA A 246 12.47 31.71 -0.14
CA ALA A 246 12.92 30.32 -0.22
C ALA A 246 12.97 29.66 1.17
N ALA A 247 13.50 30.38 2.18
CA ALA A 247 13.52 29.88 3.55
C ALA A 247 12.12 29.70 4.14
N ARG A 248 11.18 30.63 3.87
CA ARG A 248 9.78 30.52 4.30
C ARG A 248 9.14 29.28 3.67
N ARG A 249 9.27 29.08 2.35
CA ARG A 249 8.71 27.91 1.66
C ARG A 249 9.30 26.60 2.17
N ARG A 250 10.59 26.59 2.49
CA ARG A 250 11.21 25.41 3.10
C ARG A 250 10.54 25.06 4.42
N ALA A 251 10.40 26.03 5.31
CA ALA A 251 9.74 25.82 6.60
C ALA A 251 8.30 25.32 6.44
N GLU A 252 7.51 25.90 5.55
CA GLU A 252 6.13 25.49 5.26
C GLU A 252 6.06 24.04 4.70
N HIS A 253 6.99 23.65 3.82
CA HIS A 253 7.02 22.31 3.25
C HIS A 253 7.45 21.26 4.26
N GLU A 254 8.45 21.56 5.08
CA GLU A 254 8.94 20.66 6.14
C GLU A 254 7.90 20.49 7.24
N GLU A 255 7.18 21.56 7.65
CA GLU A 255 6.06 21.49 8.57
C GLU A 255 4.94 20.60 8.03
N ARG A 256 4.48 20.83 6.80
CA ARG A 256 3.47 20.00 6.13
C ARG A 256 3.87 18.52 6.06
N ASN A 257 5.14 18.23 5.72
CA ASN A 257 5.65 16.87 5.69
C ASN A 257 5.72 16.24 7.09
N GLY A 258 6.05 17.03 8.11
CA GLY A 258 6.00 16.65 9.52
C GLY A 258 4.57 16.29 9.95
N ASP A 259 3.60 17.15 9.67
CA ASP A 259 2.20 16.94 10.00
C ASP A 259 1.63 15.69 9.30
N LEU A 260 1.95 15.49 8.03
CA LEU A 260 1.55 14.27 7.29
C LEU A 260 2.13 13.01 7.94
N THR A 261 3.38 13.06 8.36
CA THR A 261 4.04 11.93 9.06
C THR A 261 3.37 11.65 10.41
N LEU A 262 3.05 12.69 11.18
CA LEU A 262 2.34 12.58 12.45
C LEU A 262 0.92 12.02 12.25
N PHE A 263 0.22 12.48 11.21
CA PHE A 263 -1.10 11.96 10.86
C PHE A 263 -1.07 10.44 10.63
N PHE A 264 -0.22 9.94 9.74
CA PHE A 264 -0.13 8.50 9.47
C PHE A 264 0.32 7.71 10.70
N ARG A 265 1.25 8.25 11.49
CA ARG A 265 1.68 7.64 12.75
C ARG A 265 0.53 7.53 13.76
N SER A 266 -0.32 8.57 13.88
CA SER A 266 -1.48 8.54 14.79
C SER A 266 -2.50 7.46 14.41
N LEU A 267 -2.60 7.11 13.14
CA LEU A 267 -3.41 6.02 12.62
C LEU A 267 -2.72 4.64 12.71
N GLY A 268 -1.46 4.60 13.12
CA GLY A 268 -0.64 3.39 13.13
C GLY A 268 -0.39 2.82 11.73
N VAL A 269 -0.34 3.66 10.70
CA VAL A 269 0.00 3.25 9.33
C VAL A 269 1.37 3.78 8.92
N GLU A 270 2.14 2.96 8.21
CA GLU A 270 3.47 3.34 7.72
C GLU A 270 3.39 3.65 6.23
N PRO A 271 3.73 4.89 5.81
CA PRO A 271 3.73 5.25 4.41
C PRO A 271 4.94 4.69 3.65
N VAL A 272 4.74 4.36 2.38
CA VAL A 272 5.82 4.19 1.41
C VAL A 272 6.19 5.57 0.87
N GLN A 273 7.46 5.94 0.96
CA GLN A 273 7.96 7.23 0.47
C GLN A 273 8.61 7.06 -0.90
N VAL A 274 8.00 7.64 -1.94
CA VAL A 274 8.49 7.60 -3.32
C VAL A 274 8.91 9.01 -3.75
N GLY A 275 10.20 9.16 -4.08
CA GLY A 275 10.78 10.44 -4.52
C GLY A 275 11.38 10.38 -5.92
N SER A 276 11.16 9.29 -6.65
CA SER A 276 11.69 9.05 -8.00
C SER A 276 10.68 8.27 -8.82
N HIS A 277 10.71 8.44 -10.13
CA HIS A 277 9.94 7.64 -11.08
C HIS A 277 10.73 6.47 -11.67
N HIS A 278 12.01 6.32 -11.30
CA HIS A 278 12.83 5.21 -11.78
C HIS A 278 12.40 3.89 -11.14
N PRO A 279 12.18 2.81 -11.91
CA PRO A 279 11.66 1.53 -11.40
C PRO A 279 12.48 0.95 -10.23
N GLY A 280 13.81 1.08 -10.27
CA GLY A 280 14.71 0.60 -9.22
C GLY A 280 14.51 1.33 -7.89
N ASP A 281 14.31 2.66 -7.92
CA ASP A 281 14.10 3.48 -6.73
C ASP A 281 12.71 3.23 -6.14
N VAL A 282 11.69 3.09 -7.01
CA VAL A 282 10.33 2.74 -6.58
C VAL A 282 10.34 1.37 -5.89
N LEU A 283 10.96 0.35 -6.51
CA LEU A 283 11.10 -0.97 -5.88
C LEU A 283 11.82 -0.88 -4.53
N ALA A 284 12.94 -0.16 -4.45
CA ALA A 284 13.69 0.02 -3.21
C ALA A 284 12.85 0.68 -2.10
N ALA A 285 11.95 1.61 -2.44
CA ALA A 285 11.03 2.23 -1.48
C ALA A 285 10.04 1.20 -0.89
N PHE A 286 9.46 0.35 -1.73
CA PHE A 286 8.54 -0.71 -1.29
C PHE A 286 9.24 -1.83 -0.51
N LEU A 287 10.47 -2.18 -0.87
CA LEU A 287 11.27 -3.16 -0.11
C LEU A 287 11.58 -2.63 1.29
N ARG A 288 12.03 -1.37 1.42
CA ARG A 288 12.26 -0.74 2.74
C ARG A 288 10.98 -0.74 3.61
N TRP A 289 9.84 -0.44 3.01
CA TRP A 289 8.55 -0.51 3.71
C TRP A 289 8.23 -1.94 4.19
N ALA A 290 8.46 -2.94 3.35
CA ALA A 290 8.24 -4.34 3.71
C ALA A 290 9.16 -4.78 4.86
N ASP A 291 10.45 -4.39 4.81
CA ASP A 291 11.43 -4.69 5.86
C ASP A 291 11.04 -4.06 7.21
N LEU A 292 10.59 -2.81 7.22
CA LEU A 292 10.08 -2.15 8.43
C LEU A 292 8.91 -2.92 9.05
N ARG A 293 8.00 -3.43 8.23
CA ARG A 293 6.87 -4.25 8.70
C ARG A 293 7.30 -5.60 9.25
N VAL A 294 8.32 -6.24 8.66
CA VAL A 294 8.91 -7.47 9.20
C VAL A 294 9.53 -7.20 10.58
N MET A 295 10.32 -6.12 10.70
CA MET A 295 10.95 -5.75 11.98
C MET A 295 9.91 -5.43 13.07
N ALA A 296 8.87 -4.67 12.75
CA ALA A 296 7.80 -4.33 13.69
C ALA A 296 7.07 -5.58 14.20
N ARG A 297 6.91 -6.62 13.36
CA ARG A 297 6.34 -7.91 13.77
C ARG A 297 7.25 -8.70 14.70
N GLY A 298 8.56 -8.69 14.45
CA GLY A 298 9.55 -9.39 15.31
C GLY A 298 9.68 -8.78 16.70
N ALA A 299 9.34 -7.49 16.86
CA ALA A 299 9.36 -6.80 18.14
C ALA A 299 8.10 -7.07 19.03
N LEU A 300 7.07 -7.71 18.47
CA LEU A 300 5.81 -8.03 19.15
C LEU A 300 5.71 -9.51 19.59
N VAL A 301 6.77 -10.29 19.41
CA VAL A 301 6.95 -11.68 19.86
C VAL A 301 7.96 -11.72 20.98
#